data_f6b067794640fd1a4103f3fe2226e878
#
_entry.id   f6b067794640fd1a4103f3fe2226e878
#
_cell.length_a   1.000
_cell.length_b   1.000
_cell.length_c   1.000
_cell.angle_alpha   90.00
_cell.angle_beta   90.00
_cell.angle_gamma   90.00
#
_symmetry.space_group_name_H-M   'P 1'
#
loop_
_entity.id
_entity.type
_entity.pdbx_description
1 polymer ?
#
loop_
_entity_poly.entity_id
_entity_poly.type
_entity_poly.pdbx_seq_one_letter_code
_entity_poly.pdbx_strand_id
1 'polypeptide(L)'
;MNKILAIVAASGLALTLSGCSLIYPNWGTDQNPSTSQSAEPSESPSATESASPSASAKSVATVSIDDAVVDATAQVVSVLAQVTNFNEDGGTCTLTIQAGNQSKTMSVKAESNVTTTQCFPMELSLSGLPKGTALVTVTYESQTH
;
A
#
# COMPACT_ATOMS: atom_id res chain seq x y z
N MET A 1 -39.39 -36.49 16.32
CA MET A 1 -40.52 -35.67 15.81
C MET A 1 -40.70 -34.50 16.78
N ASN A 2 -40.06 -33.35 16.54
CA ASN A 2 -40.40 -32.11 17.22
C ASN A 2 -40.22 -30.95 16.22
N LYS A 3 -41.34 -30.44 15.79
CA LYS A 3 -41.46 -29.29 14.90
C LYS A 3 -41.33 -28.03 15.76
N ILE A 4 -40.28 -27.23 15.57
CA ILE A 4 -40.20 -25.92 16.17
C ILE A 4 -40.46 -24.89 15.06
N LEU A 5 -41.54 -24.16 15.20
CA LEU A 5 -41.93 -23.05 14.37
C LEU A 5 -40.93 -21.90 14.55
N ALA A 6 -40.36 -21.43 13.45
CA ALA A 6 -39.59 -20.20 13.42
C ALA A 6 -40.53 -19.02 13.12
N ILE A 7 -40.63 -18.10 14.05
CA ILE A 7 -41.30 -16.81 13.86
C ILE A 7 -40.25 -15.81 13.34
N VAL A 8 -40.45 -15.37 12.11
CA VAL A 8 -39.65 -14.31 11.49
C VAL A 8 -40.30 -12.97 11.88
N ALA A 9 -39.62 -12.20 12.71
CA ALA A 9 -39.97 -10.81 12.97
C ALA A 9 -39.12 -9.91 12.03
N ALA A 10 -39.75 -9.37 11.01
CA ALA A 10 -39.16 -8.37 10.13
C ALA A 10 -39.26 -6.99 10.81
N SER A 11 -38.12 -6.49 11.31
CA SER A 11 -37.99 -5.12 11.78
C SER A 11 -37.31 -4.28 10.71
N GLY A 12 -38.09 -3.48 10.00
CA GLY A 12 -37.62 -2.48 9.07
C GLY A 12 -36.95 -1.31 9.80
N LEU A 13 -35.67 -1.08 9.57
CA LEU A 13 -34.94 0.08 10.04
C LEU A 13 -34.74 1.04 8.85
N ALA A 14 -35.58 2.09 8.81
CA ALA A 14 -35.44 3.18 7.87
C ALA A 14 -34.31 4.09 8.33
N LEU A 15 -33.16 4.03 7.66
CA LEU A 15 -32.06 4.96 7.84
C LEU A 15 -32.31 6.22 7.00
N THR A 16 -32.72 7.28 7.66
CA THR A 16 -32.78 8.63 7.08
C THR A 16 -31.35 9.18 6.93
N LEU A 17 -30.87 9.27 5.68
CA LEU A 17 -29.66 10.01 5.35
C LEU A 17 -29.98 11.52 5.44
N SER A 18 -29.71 12.13 6.58
CA SER A 18 -29.59 13.59 6.66
C SER A 18 -28.19 14.00 6.27
N GLY A 19 -28.05 14.46 5.04
CA GLY A 19 -26.80 15.00 4.51
C GLY A 19 -26.39 16.27 5.25
N CYS A 20 -25.26 16.24 5.94
CA CYS A 20 -24.58 17.44 6.43
C CYS A 20 -23.78 18.07 5.28
N SER A 21 -24.42 19.01 4.56
CA SER A 21 -23.78 19.86 3.54
C SER A 21 -23.21 21.16 4.10
N LEU A 22 -22.71 21.15 5.36
CA LEU A 22 -22.29 22.38 6.04
C LEU A 22 -20.77 22.46 6.35
N ILE A 23 -19.92 21.62 5.75
CA ILE A 23 -18.48 21.64 6.07
C ILE A 23 -17.61 21.99 4.84
N TYR A 24 -18.18 22.51 3.76
CA TYR A 24 -17.40 23.07 2.66
C TYR A 24 -17.77 24.53 2.38
N PRO A 25 -17.28 25.52 3.15
CA PRO A 25 -17.25 26.87 2.69
C PRO A 25 -15.94 27.05 1.88
N ASN A 26 -16.13 27.41 0.64
CA ASN A 26 -15.09 27.99 -0.21
C ASN A 26 -14.52 27.11 -1.35
N TRP A 27 -15.37 26.77 -2.30
CA TRP A 27 -14.94 26.53 -3.67
C TRP A 27 -15.57 27.61 -4.57
N GLY A 28 -14.72 28.46 -5.10
CA GLY A 28 -15.06 29.33 -6.23
C GLY A 28 -15.18 30.78 -5.87
N THR A 29 -14.10 31.50 -5.96
CA THR A 29 -14.09 32.86 -6.53
C THR A 29 -12.74 33.12 -7.18
N ASP A 30 -12.78 33.16 -8.49
CA ASP A 30 -11.79 33.82 -9.32
C ASP A 30 -11.62 35.27 -8.86
N GLN A 31 -10.42 35.66 -8.55
CA GLN A 31 -10.01 37.04 -8.62
C GLN A 31 -8.57 37.07 -9.13
N ASN A 32 -8.46 37.28 -10.43
CA ASN A 32 -7.25 37.76 -11.06
C ASN A 32 -7.22 39.28 -10.93
N PRO A 33 -6.10 39.90 -10.57
CA PRO A 33 -5.72 41.12 -11.27
C PRO A 33 -4.33 41.01 -11.88
N SER A 34 -4.35 41.11 -13.16
CA SER A 34 -3.31 41.55 -14.06
C SER A 34 -2.55 42.78 -13.52
N THR A 35 -1.22 42.69 -13.49
CA THR A 35 -0.40 43.88 -13.66
C THR A 35 0.87 43.50 -14.43
N SER A 36 0.90 44.00 -15.63
CA SER A 36 2.07 44.10 -16.48
C SER A 36 3.16 44.91 -15.81
N GLN A 37 4.41 44.44 -15.89
CA GLN A 37 5.53 45.33 -16.13
C GLN A 37 6.64 44.62 -16.91
N SER A 38 6.87 45.18 -18.05
CA SER A 38 7.93 44.98 -19.01
C SER A 38 9.25 45.44 -18.43
N ALA A 39 10.30 44.64 -18.57
CA ALA A 39 11.68 45.11 -18.77
C ALA A 39 12.51 43.99 -19.37
N GLU A 40 12.97 44.24 -20.54
CA GLU A 40 13.94 43.55 -21.39
C GLU A 40 15.39 43.97 -21.01
N PRO A 41 16.44 43.44 -21.65
CA PRO A 41 17.10 42.15 -21.44
C PRO A 41 18.54 42.36 -20.93
N SER A 42 19.16 41.38 -20.39
CA SER A 42 20.63 41.35 -20.31
C SER A 42 21.12 39.94 -20.60
N GLU A 43 21.80 39.86 -21.71
CA GLU A 43 22.53 38.70 -22.21
C GLU A 43 23.68 38.31 -21.31
N SER A 44 23.99 37.01 -21.40
CA SER A 44 25.36 36.44 -21.43
C SER A 44 25.69 35.45 -20.33
N PRO A 45 26.66 34.54 -20.53
CA PRO A 45 26.55 33.36 -21.35
C PRO A 45 26.75 32.07 -20.54
N SER A 46 26.25 30.98 -21.12
CA SER A 46 26.87 29.66 -21.16
C SER A 46 27.79 29.26 -20.00
N ALA A 47 27.25 28.39 -19.17
CA ALA A 47 28.02 27.31 -18.63
C ALA A 47 27.16 26.03 -18.79
N THR A 48 27.49 25.28 -19.81
CA THR A 48 27.07 23.90 -19.97
C THR A 48 27.77 23.10 -18.89
N GLU A 49 27.16 23.03 -17.73
CA GLU A 49 27.46 21.95 -16.81
C GLU A 49 26.56 20.77 -17.16
N SER A 50 27.16 19.81 -17.82
CA SER A 50 26.66 18.47 -17.97
C SER A 50 26.50 17.90 -16.57
N ALA A 51 25.34 18.11 -15.97
CA ALA A 51 24.96 17.40 -14.77
C ALA A 51 24.79 15.92 -15.17
N SER A 52 25.84 15.16 -14.94
CA SER A 52 25.74 13.71 -14.83
C SER A 52 24.59 13.41 -13.87
N PRO A 53 23.60 12.58 -14.25
CA PRO A 53 22.55 12.22 -13.31
C PRO A 53 23.22 11.49 -12.15
N SER A 54 23.37 12.20 -11.04
CA SER A 54 23.71 11.58 -9.77
C SER A 54 22.57 10.63 -9.49
N ALA A 55 22.82 9.32 -9.57
CA ALA A 55 21.88 8.33 -9.17
C ALA A 55 21.53 8.62 -7.70
N SER A 56 20.37 9.19 -7.47
CA SER A 56 19.87 9.45 -6.13
C SER A 56 19.85 8.10 -5.42
N ALA A 57 20.60 7.98 -4.33
CA ALA A 57 20.61 6.75 -3.55
C ALA A 57 19.18 6.49 -3.10
N LYS A 58 18.63 5.32 -3.46
CA LYS A 58 17.29 4.91 -3.03
C LYS A 58 17.22 4.85 -1.50
N SER A 59 16.15 5.36 -0.94
CA SER A 59 15.88 5.23 0.49
C SER A 59 15.63 3.75 0.82
N VAL A 60 16.08 3.31 1.99
CA VAL A 60 15.86 1.93 2.43
C VAL A 60 14.47 1.78 3.02
N ALA A 61 13.71 0.83 2.50
CA ALA A 61 12.40 0.48 3.04
C ALA A 61 12.52 -0.27 4.38
N THR A 62 11.70 0.13 5.36
CA THR A 62 11.57 -0.58 6.63
C THR A 62 10.28 -1.39 6.60
N VAL A 63 10.40 -2.70 6.38
CA VAL A 63 9.26 -3.62 6.34
C VAL A 63 8.98 -4.19 7.72
N SER A 64 7.71 -4.14 8.14
CA SER A 64 7.18 -4.80 9.32
C SER A 64 6.25 -5.93 8.90
N ILE A 65 6.40 -7.11 9.49
CA ILE A 65 5.40 -8.18 9.40
C ILE A 65 4.51 -8.03 10.63
N ASP A 66 3.24 -7.71 10.39
CA ASP A 66 2.27 -7.45 11.46
C ASP A 66 1.60 -8.74 11.92
N ASP A 67 1.41 -9.69 10.99
CA ASP A 67 0.82 -11.00 11.29
C ASP A 67 1.27 -12.06 10.28
N ALA A 68 1.38 -13.31 10.75
CA ALA A 68 1.66 -14.48 9.92
C ALA A 68 0.92 -15.71 10.47
N VAL A 69 -0.14 -16.11 9.78
CA VAL A 69 -1.01 -17.21 10.20
C VAL A 69 -0.90 -18.38 9.24
N VAL A 70 -0.76 -19.59 9.79
CA VAL A 70 -0.72 -20.83 9.02
C VAL A 70 -2.05 -21.56 9.14
N ASP A 71 -2.72 -21.77 8.01
CA ASP A 71 -3.81 -22.76 7.91
C ASP A 71 -3.19 -24.11 7.55
N ALA A 72 -3.09 -24.98 8.55
CA ALA A 72 -2.53 -26.32 8.38
C ALA A 72 -3.43 -27.25 7.53
N THR A 73 -4.73 -26.97 7.46
CA THR A 73 -5.69 -27.76 6.68
C THR A 73 -5.62 -27.41 5.21
N ALA A 74 -5.61 -26.12 4.91
CA ALA A 74 -5.46 -25.61 3.54
C ALA A 74 -3.99 -25.66 3.06
N GLN A 75 -3.04 -25.85 3.96
CA GLN A 75 -1.60 -25.75 3.69
C GLN A 75 -1.23 -24.38 3.05
N VAL A 76 -1.73 -23.32 3.64
CA VAL A 76 -1.48 -21.94 3.21
C VAL A 76 -0.95 -21.13 4.38
N VAL A 77 -0.04 -20.22 4.13
CA VAL A 77 0.30 -19.15 5.06
C VAL A 77 -0.24 -17.85 4.52
N SER A 78 -0.89 -17.08 5.40
CA SER A 78 -1.34 -15.71 5.14
C SER A 78 -0.45 -14.76 5.92
N VAL A 79 0.12 -13.76 5.25
CA VAL A 79 1.02 -12.78 5.83
C VAL A 79 0.47 -11.38 5.61
N LEU A 80 0.42 -10.60 6.68
CA LEU A 80 0.17 -9.17 6.66
C LEU A 80 1.47 -8.44 6.94
N ALA A 81 1.85 -7.53 6.05
CA ALA A 81 3.05 -6.74 6.19
C ALA A 81 2.85 -5.32 5.66
N GLN A 82 3.69 -4.41 6.10
CA GLN A 82 3.68 -3.03 5.65
C GLN A 82 5.08 -2.41 5.68
N VAL A 83 5.27 -1.39 4.86
CA VAL A 83 6.43 -0.50 4.95
C VAL A 83 6.06 0.66 5.84
N THR A 84 6.84 0.90 6.89
CA THR A 84 6.47 1.82 7.97
C THR A 84 7.06 3.22 7.85
N ASN A 85 8.05 3.41 6.98
CA ASN A 85 8.80 4.66 6.90
C ASN A 85 8.42 5.55 5.70
N PHE A 86 7.50 5.12 4.84
CA PHE A 86 6.93 5.93 3.77
C PHE A 86 5.60 5.38 3.25
N ASN A 87 4.95 6.16 2.40
CA ASN A 87 3.66 5.87 1.82
C ASN A 87 3.74 6.09 0.31
N GLU A 88 3.60 5.03 -0.47
CA GLU A 88 3.56 5.11 -1.94
C GLU A 88 2.77 3.97 -2.56
N ASP A 89 2.31 4.18 -3.80
CA ASP A 89 1.69 3.17 -4.64
C ASP A 89 2.68 2.61 -5.66
N GLY A 90 2.42 1.39 -6.14
CA GLY A 90 3.10 0.84 -7.31
C GLY A 90 4.41 0.12 -7.03
N GLY A 91 4.85 0.05 -5.77
CA GLY A 91 5.94 -0.84 -5.36
C GLY A 91 5.53 -2.31 -5.39
N THR A 92 6.47 -3.19 -5.16
CA THR A 92 6.28 -4.65 -5.13
C THR A 92 6.76 -5.21 -3.81
N CYS A 93 5.87 -5.89 -3.12
CA CYS A 93 6.20 -6.68 -1.94
C CYS A 93 6.42 -8.13 -2.34
N THR A 94 7.52 -8.72 -1.90
CA THR A 94 7.85 -10.14 -2.15
C THR A 94 7.93 -10.89 -0.84
N LEU A 95 7.01 -11.86 -0.69
CA LEU A 95 7.02 -12.82 0.41
C LEU A 95 7.89 -14.02 0.02
N THR A 96 8.82 -14.38 0.88
CA THR A 96 9.64 -15.59 0.77
C THR A 96 9.46 -16.45 2.02
N ILE A 97 9.17 -17.73 1.81
CA ILE A 97 9.13 -18.73 2.88
C ILE A 97 10.22 -19.75 2.59
N GLN A 98 11.14 -19.91 3.53
CA GLN A 98 12.22 -20.87 3.46
C GLN A 98 12.03 -21.93 4.56
N ALA A 99 11.92 -23.20 4.16
CA ALA A 99 11.85 -24.35 5.04
C ALA A 99 12.96 -25.35 4.66
N GLY A 100 13.91 -25.57 5.55
CA GLY A 100 15.12 -26.32 5.23
C GLY A 100 15.86 -25.74 4.02
N ASN A 101 16.09 -26.56 3.00
CA ASN A 101 16.76 -26.15 1.77
C ASN A 101 15.80 -25.75 0.64
N GLN A 102 14.51 -25.66 0.92
CA GLN A 102 13.49 -25.29 -0.06
C GLN A 102 12.90 -23.93 0.27
N SER A 103 12.58 -23.18 -0.77
CA SER A 103 11.92 -21.89 -0.63
C SER A 103 10.80 -21.73 -1.65
N LYS A 104 9.83 -20.91 -1.28
CA LYS A 104 8.77 -20.42 -2.16
C LYS A 104 8.63 -18.93 -2.02
N THR A 105 8.28 -18.29 -3.13
CA THR A 105 8.08 -16.85 -3.18
C THR A 105 6.78 -16.51 -3.86
N MET A 106 6.21 -15.37 -3.50
CA MET A 106 5.14 -14.69 -4.22
C MET A 106 5.34 -13.20 -4.12
N SER A 107 4.79 -12.47 -5.08
CA SER A 107 4.84 -11.01 -5.07
C SER A 107 3.45 -10.42 -5.26
N VAL A 108 3.19 -9.31 -4.58
CA VAL A 108 1.98 -8.50 -4.71
C VAL A 108 2.35 -7.05 -4.96
N LYS A 109 1.46 -6.31 -5.59
CA LYS A 109 1.61 -4.85 -5.67
C LYS A 109 1.36 -4.24 -4.31
N ALA A 110 2.18 -3.27 -3.95
CA ALA A 110 1.99 -2.48 -2.77
C ALA A 110 1.01 -1.34 -3.02
N GLU A 111 0.25 -1.00 -2.01
CA GLU A 111 -0.74 0.07 -2.04
C GLU A 111 -0.52 1.04 -0.89
N SER A 112 -0.68 2.33 -1.17
CA SER A 112 -0.59 3.36 -0.14
C SER A 112 -1.72 3.25 0.87
N ASN A 113 -1.42 3.50 2.15
CA ASN A 113 -2.38 3.59 3.24
C ASN A 113 -2.00 4.72 4.17
N VAL A 114 -2.81 5.69 4.39
CA VAL A 114 -2.64 6.89 5.21
C VAL A 114 -1.18 7.33 5.50
N THR A 115 -0.38 6.50 6.18
CA THR A 115 1.02 6.79 6.57
C THR A 115 2.02 5.69 6.24
N THR A 116 1.55 4.57 5.70
CA THR A 116 2.35 3.37 5.40
C THR A 116 2.06 2.87 4.00
N THR A 117 2.88 1.95 3.51
CA THR A 117 2.61 1.21 2.27
C THR A 117 2.27 -0.23 2.64
N GLN A 118 1.12 -0.73 2.20
CA GLN A 118 0.63 -2.07 2.54
C GLN A 118 1.08 -3.13 1.54
N CYS A 119 1.41 -4.32 2.05
CA CYS A 119 1.87 -5.48 1.31
C CYS A 119 0.88 -6.66 1.42
N PHE A 120 -0.43 -6.43 1.40
CA PHE A 120 -1.38 -7.53 1.55
C PHE A 120 -2.48 -7.52 0.48
N PRO A 121 -3.21 -8.64 0.31
CA PRO A 121 -3.03 -9.94 0.97
C PRO A 121 -1.90 -10.76 0.34
N MET A 122 -1.06 -11.41 1.17
CA MET A 122 -0.05 -12.35 0.72
C MET A 122 -0.38 -13.75 1.22
N GLU A 123 -0.88 -14.60 0.33
CA GLU A 123 -1.25 -15.98 0.65
C GLU A 123 -0.39 -16.95 -0.17
N LEU A 124 0.42 -17.76 0.49
CA LEU A 124 1.36 -18.65 -0.17
C LEU A 124 1.11 -20.10 0.24
N SER A 125 0.96 -20.99 -0.76
CA SER A 125 0.82 -22.42 -0.53
C SER A 125 2.11 -23.03 0.02
N LEU A 126 2.00 -23.75 1.12
CA LEU A 126 3.07 -24.51 1.76
C LEU A 126 3.26 -25.91 1.17
N SER A 127 2.41 -26.32 0.22
CA SER A 127 2.50 -27.64 -0.43
C SER A 127 3.89 -27.85 -1.02
N GLY A 128 4.51 -28.99 -0.71
CA GLY A 128 5.85 -29.31 -1.18
C GLY A 128 7.00 -28.74 -0.35
N LEU A 129 6.74 -27.88 0.64
CA LEU A 129 7.77 -27.49 1.60
C LEU A 129 7.90 -28.54 2.73
N PRO A 130 9.10 -28.74 3.27
CA PRO A 130 9.30 -29.60 4.45
C PRO A 130 8.48 -29.10 5.63
N LYS A 131 7.95 -30.02 6.41
CA LYS A 131 7.27 -29.68 7.68
C LYS A 131 8.31 -29.27 8.74
N GLY A 132 7.95 -28.33 9.57
CA GLY A 132 8.78 -27.85 10.67
C GLY A 132 8.88 -26.34 10.70
N THR A 133 9.99 -25.83 11.22
CA THR A 133 10.26 -24.39 11.30
C THR A 133 10.59 -23.83 9.92
N ALA A 134 9.98 -22.70 9.59
CA ALA A 134 10.25 -21.94 8.38
C ALA A 134 10.60 -20.48 8.71
N LEU A 135 11.47 -19.91 7.89
CA LEU A 135 11.74 -18.47 7.92
C LEU A 135 10.80 -17.77 6.95
N VAL A 136 10.11 -16.75 7.45
CA VAL A 136 9.25 -15.86 6.68
C VAL A 136 9.97 -14.54 6.49
N THR A 137 10.12 -14.10 5.25
CA THR A 137 10.76 -12.82 4.90
C THR A 137 9.86 -12.07 3.94
N VAL A 138 9.69 -10.77 4.17
CA VAL A 138 9.03 -9.87 3.24
C VAL A 138 10.02 -8.78 2.84
N THR A 139 10.19 -8.58 1.54
CA THR A 139 10.98 -7.49 0.97
C THR A 139 10.10 -6.55 0.18
N TYR A 140 10.52 -5.30 0.08
CA TYR A 140 9.84 -4.27 -0.69
C TYR A 140 10.82 -3.62 -1.67
N GLU A 141 10.34 -3.39 -2.88
CA GLU A 141 11.09 -2.69 -3.93
C GLU A 141 10.17 -1.75 -4.69
N SER A 142 10.65 -0.54 -5.00
CA SER A 142 10.01 0.41 -5.88
C SER A 142 11.03 1.16 -6.75
N GLN A 143 10.58 2.11 -7.54
CA GLN A 143 11.48 2.96 -8.31
C GLN A 143 12.26 3.93 -7.42
N THR A 144 11.69 4.30 -6.29
CA THR A 144 12.20 5.29 -5.34
C THR A 144 12.88 4.67 -4.11
N HIS A 145 12.56 3.39 -3.82
CA HIS A 145 13.02 2.67 -2.61
C HIS A 145 13.51 1.26 -2.91
#